data_d4e26786ac58197d7630e299fa48f8de
#
_entry.id   d4e26786ac58197d7630e299fa48f8de
#
_cell.length_a   1.000
_cell.length_b   1.000
_cell.length_c   1.000
_cell.angle_alpha   90.00
_cell.angle_beta   90.00
_cell.angle_gamma   90.00
#
_symmetry.space_group_name_H-M   'P 1'
#
loop_
_entity.id
_entity.type
_entity.pdbx_description
1 polymer ?
#
loop_
_entity_poly.entity_id
_entity_poly.type
_entity_poly.pdbx_seq_one_letter_code
_entity_poly.pdbx_strand_id
1 'polypeptide(L)'
;MSVWLVRAGRNGEQEDFAIDNAVAVIGWDELPDLAHIDSREKLHELMQVVYPDEGKRTIASYVSQVWIFRSRIQPGDIVVLPVKTRSMIAIGKCIGPYKYKSTNPEGARHTRAVTWIREDIPREAFAKDLLLSLIHI
;
A
#
# COMPACT_ATOMS: atom_id res chain seq x y z
N MET A 1 10.78 -8.82 11.13
CA MET A 1 10.64 -7.64 10.25
C MET A 1 10.41 -8.11 8.83
N SER A 2 9.40 -7.60 8.19
CA SER A 2 9.09 -7.94 6.80
C SER A 2 9.32 -6.74 5.89
N VAL A 3 9.42 -7.01 4.59
CA VAL A 3 9.58 -6.00 3.56
C VAL A 3 8.38 -6.09 2.63
N TRP A 4 7.71 -4.97 2.40
CA TRP A 4 6.49 -4.91 1.60
C TRP A 4 6.65 -3.92 0.46
N LEU A 5 6.16 -4.29 -0.72
CA LEU A 5 6.13 -3.38 -1.87
C LEU A 5 4.74 -2.74 -1.92
N VAL A 6 4.68 -1.42 -1.83
CA VAL A 6 3.41 -0.68 -1.88
C VAL A 6 3.52 0.42 -2.93
N ARG A 7 2.75 0.30 -4.01
CA ARG A 7 2.73 1.30 -5.07
C ARG A 7 1.75 2.42 -4.73
N ALA A 8 2.09 3.63 -5.10
CA ALA A 8 1.24 4.81 -4.89
C ALA A 8 0.50 5.16 -6.19
N GLY A 9 -0.55 4.37 -6.47
CA GLY A 9 -1.32 4.46 -7.70
C GLY A 9 -0.73 3.57 -8.80
N ARG A 10 -1.59 3.18 -9.76
CA ARG A 10 -1.20 2.30 -10.86
C ARG A 10 -0.09 2.92 -11.72
N ASN A 11 -0.16 4.22 -11.96
CA ASN A 11 0.78 4.96 -12.78
C ASN A 11 1.60 5.97 -11.96
N GLY A 12 1.65 5.81 -10.64
CA GLY A 12 2.41 6.68 -9.76
C GLY A 12 1.72 7.99 -9.41
N GLU A 13 0.38 8.07 -9.56
CA GLU A 13 -0.37 9.29 -9.33
C GLU A 13 -0.22 9.86 -7.93
N GLN A 14 0.03 8.99 -6.94
CA GLN A 14 0.11 9.40 -5.53
C GLN A 14 1.53 9.35 -4.96
N GLU A 15 2.55 9.20 -5.80
CA GLU A 15 3.94 9.11 -5.33
C GLU A 15 4.37 10.35 -4.55
N ASP A 16 4.13 11.52 -5.12
CA ASP A 16 4.52 12.77 -4.46
C ASP A 16 3.75 12.97 -3.15
N PHE A 17 2.45 12.67 -3.16
CA PHE A 17 1.64 12.76 -1.94
C PHE A 17 2.20 11.84 -0.84
N ALA A 18 2.52 10.60 -1.19
CA ALA A 18 3.03 9.61 -0.23
C ALA A 18 4.35 10.08 0.40
N ILE A 19 5.25 10.59 -0.43
CA ILE A 19 6.55 11.07 0.05
C ILE A 19 6.40 12.35 0.87
N ASP A 20 5.63 13.31 0.37
CA ASP A 20 5.48 14.62 1.02
C ASP A 20 4.74 14.53 2.36
N ASN A 21 3.84 13.56 2.50
CA ASN A 21 3.03 13.40 3.70
C ASN A 21 3.48 12.25 4.61
N ALA A 22 4.61 11.62 4.30
CA ALA A 22 5.20 10.54 5.08
C ALA A 22 4.20 9.39 5.32
N VAL A 23 3.58 8.92 4.24
CA VAL A 23 2.62 7.82 4.27
C VAL A 23 2.83 6.87 3.09
N ALA A 24 2.42 5.61 3.27
CA ALA A 24 2.09 4.73 2.17
C ALA A 24 0.58 4.81 1.95
N VAL A 25 0.13 4.68 0.73
CA VAL A 25 -1.29 4.79 0.38
C VAL A 25 -1.71 3.67 -0.56
N ILE A 26 -2.99 3.33 -0.54
CA ILE A 26 -3.61 2.46 -1.54
C ILE A 26 -4.89 3.11 -2.05
N GLY A 27 -5.33 2.68 -3.23
CA GLY A 27 -6.59 3.14 -3.81
C GLY A 27 -7.82 2.53 -3.14
N TRP A 28 -8.76 2.02 -3.93
CA TRP A 28 -10.05 1.49 -3.45
C TRP A 28 -10.85 2.55 -2.69
N ASP A 29 -11.01 3.72 -3.30
CA ASP A 29 -11.68 4.87 -2.68
C ASP A 29 -13.14 4.62 -2.34
N GLU A 30 -13.77 3.66 -3.00
CA GLU A 30 -15.16 3.27 -2.73
C GLU A 30 -15.30 2.52 -1.41
N LEU A 31 -14.20 1.98 -0.87
CA LEU A 31 -14.22 1.35 0.44
C LEU A 31 -14.29 2.40 1.53
N PRO A 32 -15.09 2.15 2.58
CA PRO A 32 -15.13 3.04 3.76
C PRO A 32 -13.89 2.85 4.62
N ASP A 33 -13.87 3.53 5.76
CA ASP A 33 -12.85 3.31 6.79
C ASP A 33 -12.85 1.84 7.21
N LEU A 34 -11.69 1.21 7.10
CA LEU A 34 -11.53 -0.22 7.39
C LEU A 34 -11.06 -0.51 8.82
N ALA A 35 -11.05 0.51 9.68
CA ALA A 35 -10.58 0.34 11.06
C ALA A 35 -11.39 -0.71 11.83
N HIS A 36 -12.67 -0.86 11.50
CA HIS A 36 -13.56 -1.80 12.15
C HIS A 36 -13.60 -3.18 11.51
N ILE A 37 -12.88 -3.37 10.41
CA ILE A 37 -12.79 -4.65 9.72
C ILE A 37 -11.68 -5.45 10.37
N ASP A 38 -12.04 -6.41 11.19
CA ASP A 38 -11.08 -7.15 12.02
C ASP A 38 -10.78 -8.57 11.51
N SER A 39 -11.36 -8.96 10.38
CA SER A 39 -11.07 -10.26 9.78
C SER A 39 -11.08 -10.19 8.27
N ARG A 40 -10.33 -11.10 7.66
CA ARG A 40 -10.27 -11.20 6.20
C ARG A 40 -11.63 -11.55 5.60
N GLU A 41 -12.41 -12.36 6.30
CA GLU A 41 -13.75 -12.76 5.87
C GLU A 41 -14.70 -11.56 5.80
N LYS A 42 -14.65 -10.68 6.80
CA LYS A 42 -15.45 -9.45 6.79
C LYS A 42 -15.04 -8.51 5.67
N LEU A 43 -13.75 -8.43 5.40
CA LEU A 43 -13.25 -7.63 4.27
C LEU A 43 -13.75 -8.22 2.94
N HIS A 44 -13.74 -9.53 2.81
CA HIS A 44 -14.23 -10.21 1.61
C HIS A 44 -15.70 -9.89 1.35
N GLU A 45 -16.53 -9.97 2.39
CA GLU A 45 -17.95 -9.65 2.30
C GLU A 45 -18.16 -8.20 1.87
N LEU A 46 -17.43 -7.27 2.49
CA LEU A 46 -17.51 -5.85 2.15
C LEU A 46 -17.09 -5.62 0.69
N MET A 47 -16.01 -6.26 0.27
CA MET A 47 -15.50 -6.10 -1.09
C MET A 47 -16.53 -6.53 -2.15
N GLN A 48 -17.25 -7.61 -1.89
CA GLN A 48 -18.32 -8.08 -2.78
C GLN A 48 -19.48 -7.08 -2.87
N VAL A 49 -19.80 -6.42 -1.76
CA VAL A 49 -20.87 -5.42 -1.71
C VAL A 49 -20.45 -4.14 -2.46
N VAL A 50 -19.22 -3.70 -2.27
CA VAL A 50 -18.73 -2.44 -2.84
C VAL A 50 -18.43 -2.59 -4.34
N TYR A 51 -17.95 -3.76 -4.75
CA TYR A 51 -17.59 -4.05 -6.14
C TYR A 51 -18.38 -5.24 -6.68
N PRO A 52 -19.72 -5.11 -6.81
CA PRO A 52 -20.57 -6.26 -7.16
C PRO A 52 -20.38 -6.76 -8.59
N ASP A 53 -19.82 -5.93 -9.47
CA ASP A 53 -19.61 -6.28 -10.87
C ASP A 53 -18.29 -7.00 -11.13
N GLU A 54 -17.45 -7.13 -10.12
CA GLU A 54 -16.14 -7.77 -10.27
C GLU A 54 -16.26 -9.29 -10.09
N GLY A 55 -15.46 -10.03 -10.86
CA GLY A 55 -15.41 -11.48 -10.77
C GLY A 55 -14.73 -11.98 -9.52
N LYS A 56 -14.88 -13.27 -9.23
CA LYS A 56 -14.33 -13.89 -8.00
C LYS A 56 -12.83 -13.72 -7.85
N ARG A 57 -12.09 -13.87 -8.95
CA ARG A 57 -10.61 -13.72 -8.91
C ARG A 57 -10.18 -12.30 -8.62
N THR A 58 -10.87 -11.34 -9.20
CA THR A 58 -10.59 -9.92 -8.96
C THR A 58 -10.89 -9.56 -7.51
N ILE A 59 -12.03 -10.01 -6.99
CA ILE A 59 -12.38 -9.78 -5.59
C ILE A 59 -11.34 -10.41 -4.67
N ALA A 60 -10.92 -11.64 -4.93
CA ALA A 60 -9.90 -12.31 -4.10
C ALA A 60 -8.57 -11.55 -4.13
N SER A 61 -8.19 -11.02 -5.28
CA SER A 61 -6.97 -10.20 -5.42
C SER A 61 -7.08 -8.91 -4.63
N TYR A 62 -8.21 -8.21 -4.73
CA TYR A 62 -8.45 -6.98 -3.97
C TYR A 62 -8.38 -7.23 -2.47
N VAL A 63 -9.05 -8.29 -2.01
CA VAL A 63 -9.04 -8.66 -0.57
C VAL A 63 -7.62 -8.91 -0.10
N SER A 64 -6.82 -9.66 -0.86
CA SER A 64 -5.44 -9.95 -0.48
C SER A 64 -4.60 -8.67 -0.37
N GLN A 65 -4.69 -7.78 -1.34
CA GLN A 65 -3.91 -6.55 -1.36
C GLN A 65 -4.32 -5.61 -0.23
N VAL A 66 -5.61 -5.41 -0.06
CA VAL A 66 -6.14 -4.50 0.97
C VAL A 66 -5.88 -5.05 2.36
N TRP A 67 -6.04 -6.35 2.56
CA TRP A 67 -5.79 -6.98 3.86
C TRP A 67 -4.32 -6.89 4.27
N ILE A 68 -3.40 -7.08 3.32
CA ILE A 68 -1.97 -6.87 3.58
C ILE A 68 -1.73 -5.46 4.08
N PHE A 69 -2.24 -4.46 3.38
CA PHE A 69 -2.02 -3.06 3.73
C PHE A 69 -2.63 -2.71 5.08
N ARG A 70 -3.84 -3.17 5.34
CA ARG A 70 -4.58 -2.87 6.57
C ARG A 70 -4.02 -3.62 7.78
N SER A 71 -3.63 -4.90 7.61
CA SER A 71 -3.40 -5.78 8.75
C SER A 71 -2.05 -6.50 8.78
N ARG A 72 -1.46 -6.81 7.62
CA ARG A 72 -0.23 -7.59 7.57
C ARG A 72 1.02 -6.74 7.77
N ILE A 73 1.01 -5.51 7.26
CA ILE A 73 2.12 -4.58 7.47
C ILE A 73 2.08 -4.12 8.93
N GLN A 74 3.17 -4.31 9.63
CA GLN A 74 3.28 -3.96 11.06
C GLN A 74 4.23 -2.79 11.25
N PRO A 75 4.03 -1.98 12.32
CA PRO A 75 5.04 -0.98 12.67
C PRO A 75 6.40 -1.65 12.83
N GLY A 76 7.42 -1.07 12.23
CA GLY A 76 8.76 -1.64 12.18
C GLY A 76 9.09 -2.35 10.87
N ASP A 77 8.08 -2.70 10.07
CA ASP A 77 8.31 -3.32 8.76
C ASP A 77 8.83 -2.29 7.75
N ILE A 78 9.56 -2.78 6.78
CA ILE A 78 10.09 -1.94 5.69
C ILE A 78 9.05 -1.84 4.58
N VAL A 79 8.86 -0.63 4.07
CA VAL A 79 7.98 -0.35 2.93
C VAL A 79 8.82 0.15 1.78
N VAL A 80 8.65 -0.49 0.62
CA VAL A 80 9.34 -0.12 -0.61
C VAL A 80 8.32 0.49 -1.57
N LEU A 81 8.57 1.71 -2.01
CA LEU A 81 7.71 2.42 -2.96
C LEU A 81 8.48 2.61 -4.27
N PRO A 82 8.08 1.90 -5.34
CA PRO A 82 8.62 2.20 -6.65
C PRO A 82 8.11 3.56 -7.12
N VAL A 83 9.03 4.49 -7.39
CA VAL A 83 8.70 5.83 -7.88
C VAL A 83 8.82 5.79 -9.40
N LYS A 84 7.73 5.44 -10.07
CA LYS A 84 7.72 5.19 -11.51
C LYS A 84 8.08 6.42 -12.34
N THR A 85 7.63 7.58 -11.89
CA THR A 85 7.84 8.82 -12.63
C THR A 85 9.28 9.28 -12.67
N ARG A 86 10.14 8.75 -11.80
CA ARG A 86 11.55 9.12 -11.72
C ARG A 86 12.50 7.93 -11.86
N SER A 87 11.99 6.74 -12.12
CA SER A 87 12.77 5.50 -12.17
C SER A 87 13.63 5.29 -10.91
N MET A 88 13.07 5.66 -9.77
CA MET A 88 13.70 5.57 -8.46
C MET A 88 12.91 4.63 -7.55
N ILE A 89 13.49 4.32 -6.41
CA ILE A 89 12.84 3.54 -5.37
C ILE A 89 12.97 4.31 -4.07
N ALA A 90 11.88 4.46 -3.35
CA ALA A 90 11.88 4.98 -1.99
C ALA A 90 11.77 3.83 -1.01
N ILE A 91 12.54 3.91 0.08
CA ILE A 91 12.51 2.94 1.16
C ILE A 91 12.17 3.65 2.45
N GLY A 92 11.22 3.10 3.18
CA GLY A 92 10.81 3.64 4.46
C GLY A 92 10.49 2.56 5.47
N LYS A 93 10.13 3.01 6.67
CA LYS A 93 9.75 2.15 7.76
C LYS A 93 8.35 2.51 8.20
N CYS A 94 7.46 1.51 8.25
CA CYS A 94 6.12 1.72 8.79
C CYS A 94 6.20 2.05 10.26
N ILE A 95 5.53 3.13 10.69
CA ILE A 95 5.60 3.60 12.08
C ILE A 95 4.25 3.69 12.75
N GLY A 96 3.16 3.33 12.07
CA GLY A 96 1.83 3.46 12.66
C GLY A 96 0.81 2.50 12.10
N PRO A 97 -0.38 2.49 12.70
CA PRO A 97 -1.47 1.63 12.24
C PRO A 97 -2.12 2.18 10.96
N TYR A 98 -3.01 1.36 10.40
CA TYR A 98 -3.87 1.81 9.31
C TYR A 98 -4.72 2.99 9.77
N LYS A 99 -4.85 4.00 8.89
CA LYS A 99 -5.74 5.15 9.09
C LYS A 99 -6.45 5.51 7.81
N TYR A 100 -7.70 5.94 7.95
CA TYR A 100 -8.49 6.42 6.84
C TYR A 100 -8.70 7.92 6.99
N LYS A 101 -8.44 8.68 5.91
CA LYS A 101 -8.62 10.13 5.89
C LYS A 101 -9.46 10.52 4.69
N SER A 102 -10.75 10.77 4.92
CA SER A 102 -11.69 11.13 3.87
C SER A 102 -11.34 12.45 3.17
N THR A 103 -10.58 13.32 3.85
CA THR A 103 -10.16 14.61 3.30
C THR A 103 -8.93 14.52 2.39
N ASN A 104 -8.27 13.36 2.35
CA ASN A 104 -7.15 13.16 1.44
C ASN A 104 -7.63 13.10 -0.01
N PRO A 105 -6.71 13.36 -0.97
CA PRO A 105 -7.05 13.22 -2.39
C PRO A 105 -7.50 11.81 -2.74
N GLU A 106 -8.23 11.69 -3.83
CA GLU A 106 -8.61 10.40 -4.39
C GLU A 106 -7.35 9.55 -4.61
N GLY A 107 -7.41 8.29 -4.22
CA GLY A 107 -6.29 7.36 -4.31
C GLY A 107 -5.35 7.39 -3.11
N ALA A 108 -5.58 8.27 -2.12
CA ALA A 108 -4.70 8.44 -0.97
C ALA A 108 -5.45 8.43 0.37
N ARG A 109 -6.66 7.92 0.41
CA ARG A 109 -7.49 7.97 1.62
C ARG A 109 -7.15 6.88 2.63
N HIS A 110 -6.74 5.70 2.16
CA HIS A 110 -6.27 4.61 3.02
C HIS A 110 -4.77 4.76 3.21
N THR A 111 -4.31 4.94 4.45
CA THR A 111 -2.92 5.30 4.73
C THR A 111 -2.28 4.46 5.82
N ARG A 112 -0.96 4.36 5.74
CA ARG A 112 -0.10 3.87 6.82
C ARG A 112 1.04 4.89 6.99
N ALA A 113 1.28 5.35 8.20
CA ALA A 113 2.39 6.27 8.45
C ALA A 113 3.73 5.59 8.20
N VAL A 114 4.62 6.28 7.49
CA VAL A 114 5.95 5.76 7.09
C VAL A 114 6.98 6.86 7.29
N THR A 115 8.12 6.49 7.86
CA THR A 115 9.30 7.36 7.84
C THR A 115 10.13 6.96 6.61
N TRP A 116 10.19 7.83 5.62
CA TRP A 116 11.00 7.59 4.42
C TRP A 116 12.47 7.79 4.75
N ILE A 117 13.27 6.74 4.52
CA ILE A 117 14.71 6.73 4.83
C ILE A 117 15.51 7.21 3.62
N ARG A 118 15.17 6.71 2.43
CA ARG A 118 15.77 7.09 1.16
C ARG A 118 14.67 7.18 0.10
N GLU A 119 14.78 8.16 -0.78
CA GLU A 119 13.79 8.40 -1.84
C GLU A 119 14.42 8.39 -3.24
N ASP A 120 15.71 8.22 -3.30
CA ASP A 120 16.51 8.47 -4.49
C ASP A 120 17.37 7.27 -4.90
N ILE A 121 16.96 6.07 -4.55
CA ILE A 121 17.72 4.88 -4.92
C ILE A 121 17.41 4.55 -6.37
N PRO A 122 18.42 4.57 -7.26
CA PRO A 122 18.18 4.20 -8.67
C PRO A 122 17.66 2.77 -8.76
N ARG A 123 16.73 2.57 -9.67
CA ARG A 123 16.11 1.26 -9.85
C ARG A 123 17.13 0.16 -10.16
N GLU A 124 18.17 0.50 -10.92
CA GLU A 124 19.23 -0.44 -11.27
C GLU A 124 20.12 -0.83 -10.08
N ALA A 125 20.16 -0.02 -9.03
CA ALA A 125 20.93 -0.30 -7.83
C ALA A 125 20.32 -1.43 -7.00
N PHE A 126 19.05 -1.75 -7.24
CA PHE A 126 18.42 -2.92 -6.64
C PHE A 126 18.74 -4.12 -7.52
N ALA A 127 19.73 -4.91 -7.12
CA ALA A 127 19.97 -6.19 -7.77
C ALA A 127 18.68 -7.01 -7.71
N LYS A 128 18.26 -7.53 -8.84
CA LYS A 128 17.00 -8.27 -8.95
C LYS A 128 16.90 -9.37 -7.89
N ASP A 129 17.98 -10.07 -7.64
CA ASP A 129 18.02 -11.16 -6.68
C ASP A 129 17.77 -10.69 -5.26
N LEU A 130 18.38 -9.58 -4.88
CA LEU A 130 18.21 -9.01 -3.55
C LEU A 130 16.77 -8.53 -3.34
N LEU A 131 16.22 -7.85 -4.34
CA LEU A 131 14.86 -7.33 -4.27
C LEU A 131 13.85 -8.47 -4.15
N LEU A 132 13.98 -9.51 -4.98
CA LEU A 132 13.06 -10.64 -4.98
C LEU A 132 13.16 -11.47 -3.71
N SER A 133 14.32 -11.54 -3.08
CA SER A 133 14.49 -12.31 -1.85
C SER A 133 14.01 -11.60 -0.60
N LEU A 134 13.87 -10.26 -0.63
CA LEU A 134 13.52 -9.45 0.54
C LEU A 134 12.07 -8.99 0.56
N ILE A 135 11.38 -8.98 -0.57
CA ILE A 135 10.03 -8.43 -0.67
C ILE A 135 8.99 -9.53 -0.57
N HIS A 136 8.05 -9.34 0.34
CA HIS A 136 6.85 -10.18 0.50
C HIS A 136 5.65 -9.39 -0.04
N ILE A 137 5.15 -9.85 -1.16
CA ILE A 137 4.02 -9.19 -1.81
C ILE A 137 2.78 -10.07 -1.65
#